data_988106d690f976c9da3374c772b6da90
#
_entry.id   988106d690f976c9da3374c772b6da90
#
_cell.length_a   1.000
_cell.length_b   1.000
_cell.length_c   1.000
_cell.angle_alpha   90.00
_cell.angle_beta   90.00
_cell.angle_gamma   90.00
#
_symmetry.space_group_name_H-M   'P 1'
#
loop_
_entity.id
_entity.type
_entity.pdbx_description
1 polymer ?
#
loop_
_entity_poly.entity_id
_entity_poly.type
_entity_poly.pdbx_seq_one_letter_code
_entity_poly.pdbx_strand_id
1 'polypeptide(L)'
;MFSPSASPLRISLKRRANYSETDYMKRIAVTGATGYIGGRLVPRLLEAGYAVRCLVRSPRKLRNRAWAGNPNVQVAQADLSDAQSLATKLEGCEAAFFLVHSMNSASAEYAKRDLQLATAFARAAKKAGVRRIIYLAGLGETGAGLSEHLASRREVEKALASSGVPVTVLRAAMIVGSGSASFEILRYLVERLPVMVTPKWVSTPCQPIAVRNVIGYLIGVLSRPETTGRVFDIGGPEVLSYLQIMRIMAEELGLRRRLVIPVPVLTPLLSSYWIHLVTPLGHEIAQPLAEGLKNPVVCREDHITHIIPQKLLTVREAIVAALGKRAQDLVETNWTMAGEVAGEAASEQSREMTGEMAGTIAGDPKWAGGTVFRDTRQMYIPAPAWAVFRAVCLLGGDHGWYSSAWLWKIRGWIDRLAGGPGLRRGRLDPETLAYGEALDFWRVAGIEHNRSLVLRAEMKLPGEAILAFRIGPEGADQCELEQQALFKPRGLFGILYWYGVLPFHSTVFSGMIAGIRQKAIEIAADPRLIAKAMPASRQM
;
A
#
# COMPACT_ATOMS: atom_id res chain seq x y z
N MET A 1 -27.08 -12.46 24.72
CA MET A 1 -27.93 -12.41 23.52
C MET A 1 -27.95 -10.99 23.01
N PHE A 2 -27.04 -10.64 22.11
CA PHE A 2 -27.08 -9.41 21.32
C PHE A 2 -26.68 -9.77 19.90
N SER A 3 -27.65 -9.63 19.00
CA SER A 3 -27.51 -9.88 17.57
C SER A 3 -26.94 -8.61 16.90
N PRO A 4 -25.90 -8.69 16.06
CA PRO A 4 -25.48 -7.57 15.24
C PRO A 4 -26.09 -7.68 13.86
N SER A 5 -27.22 -7.01 13.62
CA SER A 5 -27.73 -6.73 12.27
C SER A 5 -27.29 -5.32 11.86
N ALA A 6 -26.15 -5.20 11.19
CA ALA A 6 -25.75 -4.00 10.48
C ALA A 6 -25.83 -4.27 8.98
N SER A 7 -26.95 -3.95 8.38
CA SER A 7 -27.14 -3.90 6.93
C SER A 7 -26.24 -2.81 6.30
N PRO A 8 -25.64 -3.05 5.11
CA PRO A 8 -24.88 -2.03 4.41
C PRO A 8 -25.84 -0.91 3.95
N LEU A 9 -25.51 0.33 4.30
CA LEU A 9 -26.18 1.53 3.84
C LEU A 9 -26.11 1.60 2.30
N ARG A 10 -27.18 1.13 1.64
CA ARG A 10 -27.46 1.44 0.24
C ARG A 10 -27.78 2.93 0.15
N ILE A 11 -26.86 3.71 -0.43
CA ILE A 11 -27.14 5.07 -0.89
C ILE A 11 -28.18 4.92 -2.01
N SER A 12 -29.42 5.26 -1.69
CA SER A 12 -30.55 5.26 -2.63
C SER A 12 -30.36 6.39 -3.63
N LEU A 13 -29.75 6.11 -4.77
CA LEU A 13 -29.79 6.95 -5.97
C LEU A 13 -31.07 6.64 -6.76
N LYS A 14 -32.24 6.93 -6.19
CA LYS A 14 -33.49 7.01 -6.95
C LYS A 14 -33.68 8.44 -7.48
N ARG A 15 -33.11 8.73 -8.65
CA ARG A 15 -33.69 9.58 -9.69
C ARG A 15 -33.20 9.04 -11.03
N ARG A 16 -33.94 8.09 -11.61
CA ARG A 16 -33.93 7.86 -13.05
C ARG A 16 -34.57 9.10 -13.69
N ALA A 17 -33.76 10.03 -14.14
CA ALA A 17 -34.15 10.95 -15.19
C ALA A 17 -34.18 10.14 -16.49
N ASN A 18 -35.26 10.25 -17.28
CA ASN A 18 -35.35 9.71 -18.62
C ASN A 18 -34.23 10.28 -19.49
N TYR A 19 -33.20 9.50 -19.75
CA TYR A 19 -32.19 9.81 -20.74
C TYR A 19 -32.55 9.08 -22.04
N SER A 20 -32.60 9.83 -23.15
CA SER A 20 -32.73 9.30 -24.50
C SER A 20 -31.52 8.42 -24.83
N GLU A 21 -31.72 7.36 -25.61
CA GLU A 21 -30.78 6.27 -25.95
C GLU A 21 -29.50 6.68 -26.76
N THR A 22 -29.09 7.94 -26.74
CA THR A 22 -27.88 8.44 -27.44
C THR A 22 -26.93 9.25 -26.53
N ASP A 23 -27.00 9.09 -25.22
CA ASP A 23 -26.06 9.79 -24.33
C ASP A 23 -24.70 9.04 -24.32
N TYR A 24 -23.80 9.44 -25.20
CA TYR A 24 -22.40 8.99 -25.20
C TYR A 24 -21.79 9.23 -23.82
N MET A 25 -21.40 8.14 -23.14
CA MET A 25 -20.78 8.17 -21.84
C MET A 25 -19.61 9.17 -21.84
N LYS A 26 -19.70 10.20 -21.00
CA LYS A 26 -18.67 11.26 -20.93
C LYS A 26 -17.32 10.68 -20.57
N ARG A 27 -16.31 10.95 -21.40
CA ARG A 27 -14.97 10.43 -21.17
C ARG A 27 -14.13 11.44 -20.41
N ILE A 28 -13.49 10.97 -19.35
CA ILE A 28 -12.64 11.78 -18.47
C ILE A 28 -11.20 11.27 -18.57
N ALA A 29 -10.27 12.19 -18.83
CA ALA A 29 -8.84 11.86 -18.79
C ALA A 29 -8.30 11.94 -17.36
N VAL A 30 -7.47 10.98 -16.96
CA VAL A 30 -6.81 10.94 -15.65
C VAL A 30 -5.32 10.79 -15.83
N THR A 31 -4.54 11.82 -15.51
CA THR A 31 -3.09 11.69 -15.32
C THR A 31 -2.81 11.26 -13.89
N GLY A 32 -1.69 10.57 -13.67
CA GLY A 32 -1.36 10.09 -12.31
C GLY A 32 -2.23 8.92 -11.81
N ALA A 33 -2.89 8.18 -12.72
CA ALA A 33 -3.71 7.01 -12.38
C ALA A 33 -2.93 5.89 -11.66
N THR A 34 -1.60 5.87 -11.76
CA THR A 34 -0.72 4.96 -11.00
C THR A 34 -0.46 5.43 -9.56
N GLY A 35 -0.80 6.68 -9.23
CA GLY A 35 -0.55 7.29 -7.93
C GLY A 35 -1.67 7.03 -6.92
N TYR A 36 -1.45 7.55 -5.70
CA TYR A 36 -2.34 7.36 -4.54
C TYR A 36 -3.78 7.84 -4.79
N ILE A 37 -3.95 9.07 -5.27
CA ILE A 37 -5.29 9.65 -5.54
C ILE A 37 -5.86 9.09 -6.83
N GLY A 38 -5.08 9.10 -7.92
CA GLY A 38 -5.57 8.67 -9.24
C GLY A 38 -6.00 7.20 -9.24
N GLY A 39 -5.26 6.32 -8.58
CA GLY A 39 -5.62 4.90 -8.48
C GLY A 39 -6.93 4.64 -7.73
N ARG A 40 -7.33 5.53 -6.81
CA ARG A 40 -8.61 5.49 -6.08
C ARG A 40 -9.73 6.22 -6.82
N LEU A 41 -9.38 7.24 -7.60
CA LEU A 41 -10.34 8.03 -8.36
C LEU A 41 -10.93 7.24 -9.55
N VAL A 42 -10.10 6.50 -10.28
CA VAL A 42 -10.53 5.77 -11.49
C VAL A 42 -11.73 4.84 -11.22
N PRO A 43 -11.69 3.91 -10.24
CA PRO A 43 -12.84 3.04 -10.01
C PRO A 43 -14.10 3.82 -9.61
N ARG A 44 -13.95 4.92 -8.89
CA ARG A 44 -15.11 5.74 -8.46
C ARG A 44 -15.69 6.57 -9.60
N LEU A 45 -14.88 6.97 -10.60
CA LEU A 45 -15.39 7.57 -11.85
C LEU A 45 -16.20 6.56 -12.66
N LEU A 46 -15.75 5.30 -12.74
CA LEU A 46 -16.49 4.22 -13.39
C LEU A 46 -17.82 3.95 -12.70
N GLU A 47 -17.83 3.86 -11.36
CA GLU A 47 -19.05 3.73 -10.56
C GLU A 47 -20.03 4.90 -10.76
N ALA A 48 -19.51 6.10 -11.00
CA ALA A 48 -20.30 7.29 -11.31
C ALA A 48 -20.76 7.36 -12.77
N GLY A 49 -20.47 6.35 -13.60
CA GLY A 49 -20.93 6.27 -14.99
C GLY A 49 -20.07 7.01 -16.01
N TYR A 50 -18.81 7.32 -15.70
CA TYR A 50 -17.88 7.93 -16.65
C TYR A 50 -17.03 6.87 -17.36
N ALA A 51 -16.70 7.10 -18.63
CA ALA A 51 -15.60 6.42 -19.29
C ALA A 51 -14.28 7.10 -18.90
N VAL A 52 -13.22 6.33 -18.64
CA VAL A 52 -11.96 6.87 -18.14
C VAL A 52 -10.82 6.56 -19.10
N ARG A 53 -10.04 7.58 -19.45
CA ARG A 53 -8.77 7.42 -20.17
C ARG A 53 -7.62 7.71 -19.22
N CYS A 54 -6.87 6.67 -18.85
CA CYS A 54 -5.69 6.78 -17.99
C CYS A 54 -4.46 7.12 -18.82
N LEU A 55 -3.88 8.29 -18.60
CA LEU A 55 -2.64 8.73 -19.25
C LEU A 55 -1.46 8.39 -18.34
N VAL A 56 -0.61 7.45 -18.75
CA VAL A 56 0.47 6.92 -17.91
C VAL A 56 1.76 6.71 -18.70
N ARG A 57 2.92 6.94 -18.09
CA ARG A 57 4.23 6.66 -18.71
C ARG A 57 4.47 5.18 -18.95
N SER A 58 3.99 4.32 -18.05
CA SER A 58 4.14 2.87 -18.14
C SER A 58 2.80 2.17 -17.90
N PRO A 59 2.12 1.70 -18.97
CA PRO A 59 0.88 0.92 -18.87
C PRO A 59 1.00 -0.34 -18.00
N ARG A 60 2.20 -0.93 -17.94
CA ARG A 60 2.46 -2.14 -17.13
C ARG A 60 2.12 -1.97 -15.66
N LYS A 61 2.22 -0.73 -15.11
CA LYS A 61 1.89 -0.44 -13.72
C LYS A 61 0.40 -0.49 -13.39
N LEU A 62 -0.46 -0.52 -14.41
CA LEU A 62 -1.91 -0.62 -14.24
C LEU A 62 -2.47 -2.03 -14.49
N ARG A 63 -1.68 -2.96 -15.03
CA ARG A 63 -2.17 -4.31 -15.42
C ARG A 63 -2.85 -5.06 -14.28
N ASN A 64 -2.33 -4.89 -13.06
CA ASN A 64 -2.83 -5.59 -11.87
C ASN A 64 -3.90 -4.78 -11.10
N ARG A 65 -4.46 -3.72 -11.70
CA ARG A 65 -5.57 -2.99 -11.10
C ARG A 65 -6.89 -3.66 -11.46
N ALA A 66 -7.77 -3.90 -10.48
CA ALA A 66 -9.08 -4.49 -10.63
C ALA A 66 -9.91 -3.95 -11.80
N TRP A 67 -9.80 -2.65 -11.99
CA TRP A 67 -10.55 -1.92 -12.99
C TRP A 67 -9.86 -1.86 -14.36
N ALA A 68 -8.63 -2.40 -14.50
CA ALA A 68 -7.86 -2.29 -15.76
C ALA A 68 -8.53 -3.01 -16.94
N GLY A 69 -9.27 -4.09 -16.68
CA GLY A 69 -10.04 -4.83 -17.68
C GLY A 69 -11.45 -4.30 -17.93
N ASN A 70 -11.86 -3.19 -17.30
CA ASN A 70 -13.19 -2.63 -17.52
C ASN A 70 -13.30 -2.03 -18.93
N PRO A 71 -14.36 -2.33 -19.72
CA PRO A 71 -14.52 -1.85 -21.11
C PRO A 71 -14.59 -0.32 -21.21
N ASN A 72 -14.95 0.37 -20.13
CA ASN A 72 -14.99 1.82 -20.06
C ASN A 72 -13.64 2.45 -19.66
N VAL A 73 -12.57 1.64 -19.51
CA VAL A 73 -11.21 2.12 -19.24
C VAL A 73 -10.35 1.99 -20.49
N GLN A 74 -9.74 3.09 -20.86
CA GLN A 74 -8.70 3.14 -21.90
C GLN A 74 -7.37 3.52 -21.25
N VAL A 75 -6.35 2.68 -21.37
CA VAL A 75 -5.00 2.98 -20.91
C VAL A 75 -4.18 3.47 -22.12
N ALA A 76 -3.73 4.72 -22.07
CA ALA A 76 -2.89 5.32 -23.10
C ALA A 76 -1.49 5.63 -22.53
N GLN A 77 -0.46 5.18 -23.22
CA GLN A 77 0.90 5.57 -22.88
C GLN A 77 1.14 7.01 -23.30
N ALA A 78 1.51 7.86 -22.36
CA ALA A 78 1.72 9.28 -22.57
C ALA A 78 2.92 9.80 -21.79
N ASP A 79 3.77 10.56 -22.45
CA ASP A 79 4.73 11.45 -21.80
C ASP A 79 4.10 12.84 -21.72
N LEU A 80 3.96 13.37 -20.50
CA LEU A 80 3.36 14.69 -20.28
C LEU A 80 4.26 15.84 -20.74
N SER A 81 5.52 15.59 -21.06
CA SER A 81 6.43 16.60 -21.64
C SER A 81 6.20 16.80 -23.15
N ASP A 82 5.62 15.83 -23.86
CA ASP A 82 5.29 15.88 -25.27
C ASP A 82 3.85 16.37 -25.49
N ALA A 83 3.70 17.70 -25.55
CA ALA A 83 2.39 18.33 -25.70
C ALA A 83 1.65 17.95 -27.01
N GLN A 84 2.38 17.62 -28.09
CA GLN A 84 1.75 17.24 -29.36
C GLN A 84 1.14 15.84 -29.32
N SER A 85 1.90 14.85 -28.90
CA SER A 85 1.41 13.50 -28.70
C SER A 85 0.32 13.44 -27.63
N LEU A 86 0.42 14.27 -26.59
CA LEU A 86 -0.56 14.34 -25.52
C LEU A 86 -1.91 14.90 -25.99
N ALA A 87 -1.92 15.86 -26.93
CA ALA A 87 -3.16 16.44 -27.48
C ALA A 87 -4.02 15.35 -28.14
N THR A 88 -3.44 14.53 -29.01
CA THR A 88 -4.18 13.43 -29.66
C THR A 88 -4.74 12.42 -28.67
N LYS A 89 -4.04 12.21 -27.54
CA LYS A 89 -4.50 11.30 -26.48
C LYS A 89 -5.56 11.91 -25.57
N LEU A 90 -5.75 13.23 -25.60
CA LEU A 90 -6.81 13.94 -24.89
C LEU A 90 -8.06 14.14 -25.74
N GLU A 91 -8.00 13.93 -27.06
CA GLU A 91 -9.15 14.06 -27.94
C GLU A 91 -10.36 13.23 -27.51
N GLY A 92 -11.54 13.84 -27.54
CA GLY A 92 -12.79 13.23 -27.11
C GLY A 92 -12.94 13.11 -25.58
N CYS A 93 -12.05 13.69 -24.78
CA CYS A 93 -12.24 13.82 -23.35
C CYS A 93 -12.91 15.14 -23.02
N GLU A 94 -14.01 15.10 -22.25
CA GLU A 94 -14.75 16.29 -21.82
C GLU A 94 -13.98 17.08 -20.75
N ALA A 95 -13.40 16.37 -19.78
CA ALA A 95 -12.60 16.95 -18.72
C ALA A 95 -11.34 16.12 -18.46
N ALA A 96 -10.37 16.73 -17.79
CA ALA A 96 -9.11 16.07 -17.48
C ALA A 96 -8.65 16.37 -16.05
N PHE A 97 -8.27 15.32 -15.32
CA PHE A 97 -7.61 15.42 -14.02
C PHE A 97 -6.10 15.50 -14.20
N PHE A 98 -5.51 16.55 -13.65
CA PHE A 98 -4.07 16.68 -13.53
C PHE A 98 -3.64 16.33 -12.11
N LEU A 99 -3.22 15.04 -11.89
CA LEU A 99 -2.84 14.49 -10.59
C LEU A 99 -1.38 14.05 -10.55
N VAL A 100 -0.57 14.52 -11.50
CA VAL A 100 0.87 14.24 -11.50
C VAL A 100 1.57 15.23 -10.60
N HIS A 101 2.43 14.69 -9.76
CA HIS A 101 3.26 15.45 -8.86
C HIS A 101 4.55 14.71 -8.56
N SER A 102 5.67 15.41 -8.68
CA SER A 102 6.99 14.86 -8.32
C SER A 102 7.19 15.04 -6.82
N MET A 103 6.84 14.00 -6.01
CA MET A 103 7.03 14.04 -4.56
C MET A 103 8.50 13.84 -4.13
N ASN A 104 9.40 13.49 -5.06
CA ASN A 104 10.78 13.11 -4.74
C ASN A 104 11.75 14.29 -4.70
N SER A 105 11.31 15.50 -4.33
CA SER A 105 12.20 16.61 -4.59
C SER A 105 12.05 17.80 -3.66
N ALA A 106 13.06 17.90 -2.86
CA ALA A 106 13.49 19.14 -2.21
C ALA A 106 14.39 20.02 -3.12
N SER A 107 14.41 19.80 -4.45
CA SER A 107 15.28 20.58 -5.33
C SER A 107 14.48 21.43 -6.32
N ALA A 108 14.98 22.65 -6.61
CA ALA A 108 14.43 23.59 -7.58
C ALA A 108 14.22 22.99 -8.98
N GLU A 109 14.98 21.96 -9.33
CA GLU A 109 14.89 21.27 -10.62
C GLU A 109 13.54 20.57 -10.84
N TYR A 110 12.96 20.01 -9.81
CA TYR A 110 11.65 19.34 -9.89
C TYR A 110 10.49 20.32 -9.91
N ALA A 111 10.59 21.41 -9.17
CA ALA A 111 9.59 22.50 -9.28
C ALA A 111 9.52 23.01 -10.73
N LYS A 112 10.68 23.19 -11.38
CA LYS A 112 10.78 23.56 -12.79
C LYS A 112 10.17 22.48 -13.70
N ARG A 113 10.40 21.20 -13.40
CA ARG A 113 9.83 20.08 -14.16
C ARG A 113 8.30 20.00 -14.01
N ASP A 114 7.76 20.10 -12.81
CA ASP A 114 6.32 20.09 -12.58
C ASP A 114 5.63 21.25 -13.31
N LEU A 115 6.26 22.43 -13.33
CA LEU A 115 5.80 23.59 -14.08
C LEU A 115 5.80 23.34 -15.59
N GLN A 116 6.85 22.73 -16.14
CA GLN A 116 6.94 22.36 -17.55
C GLN A 116 5.86 21.36 -17.95
N LEU A 117 5.66 20.31 -17.14
CA LEU A 117 4.62 19.29 -17.37
C LEU A 117 3.22 19.91 -17.34
N ALA A 118 2.94 20.79 -16.39
CA ALA A 118 1.66 21.48 -16.28
C ALA A 118 1.41 22.40 -17.50
N THR A 119 2.43 23.13 -17.95
CA THR A 119 2.33 24.01 -19.13
C THR A 119 2.08 23.21 -20.41
N ALA A 120 2.81 22.10 -20.61
CA ALA A 120 2.64 21.21 -21.75
C ALA A 120 1.24 20.57 -21.75
N PHE A 121 0.79 20.10 -20.58
CA PHE A 121 -0.54 19.52 -20.41
C PHE A 121 -1.65 20.53 -20.72
N ALA A 122 -1.55 21.75 -20.19
CA ALA A 122 -2.53 22.80 -20.43
C ALA A 122 -2.66 23.15 -21.93
N ARG A 123 -1.54 23.25 -22.65
CA ARG A 123 -1.52 23.47 -24.13
C ARG A 123 -2.17 22.30 -24.88
N ALA A 124 -1.84 21.05 -24.47
CA ALA A 124 -2.41 19.87 -25.08
C ALA A 124 -3.93 19.77 -24.82
N ALA A 125 -4.39 20.09 -23.63
CA ALA A 125 -5.79 20.09 -23.25
C ALA A 125 -6.58 21.12 -24.08
N LYS A 126 -6.03 22.33 -24.28
CA LYS A 126 -6.64 23.33 -25.15
C LYS A 126 -6.74 22.83 -26.60
N LYS A 127 -5.65 22.30 -27.16
CA LYS A 127 -5.62 21.77 -28.52
C LYS A 127 -6.61 20.62 -28.75
N ALA A 128 -6.78 19.77 -27.74
CA ALA A 128 -7.71 18.64 -27.78
C ALA A 128 -9.19 19.03 -27.53
N GLY A 129 -9.49 20.27 -27.22
CA GLY A 129 -10.85 20.74 -26.95
C GLY A 129 -11.38 20.29 -25.57
N VAL A 130 -10.51 19.98 -24.61
CA VAL A 130 -10.90 19.69 -23.24
C VAL A 130 -11.57 20.92 -22.63
N ARG A 131 -12.78 20.74 -22.09
CA ARG A 131 -13.59 21.85 -21.59
C ARG A 131 -13.19 22.31 -20.20
N ARG A 132 -12.51 21.43 -19.42
CA ARG A 132 -12.20 21.69 -18.02
C ARG A 132 -11.02 20.85 -17.53
N ILE A 133 -10.12 21.47 -16.78
CA ILE A 133 -9.06 20.80 -16.04
C ILE A 133 -9.43 20.80 -14.56
N ILE A 134 -9.24 19.67 -13.86
CA ILE A 134 -9.39 19.55 -12.41
C ILE A 134 -8.01 19.27 -11.82
N TYR A 135 -7.62 20.08 -10.82
CA TYR A 135 -6.33 19.98 -10.15
C TYR A 135 -6.49 19.87 -8.65
N LEU A 136 -5.80 18.91 -8.04
CA LEU A 136 -5.71 18.77 -6.58
C LEU A 136 -4.39 19.37 -6.10
N ALA A 137 -4.48 20.48 -5.38
CA ALA A 137 -3.37 21.25 -4.84
C ALA A 137 -3.22 21.08 -3.32
N GLY A 138 -2.10 21.56 -2.77
CA GLY A 138 -1.93 21.70 -1.33
C GLY A 138 -2.61 22.97 -0.80
N LEU A 139 -3.24 22.85 0.38
CA LEU A 139 -3.73 23.98 1.15
C LEU A 139 -2.56 24.65 1.87
N GLY A 140 -2.53 25.97 1.95
CA GLY A 140 -1.54 26.75 2.67
C GLY A 140 -1.76 28.24 2.50
N GLU A 141 -1.20 29.04 3.40
CA GLU A 141 -1.34 30.49 3.35
C GLU A 141 -0.69 31.12 2.11
N THR A 142 -1.25 32.25 1.67
CA THR A 142 -0.65 33.11 0.65
C THR A 142 0.19 34.16 1.35
N GLY A 143 1.50 34.26 1.07
CA GLY A 143 2.36 35.29 1.63
C GLY A 143 3.85 35.00 1.55
N ALA A 144 4.69 35.87 2.06
CA ALA A 144 6.15 35.81 2.00
C ALA A 144 6.80 34.66 2.80
N GLY A 145 6.01 33.81 3.48
CA GLY A 145 6.48 32.67 4.29
C GLY A 145 6.09 31.30 3.77
N LEU A 146 5.64 31.19 2.50
CA LEU A 146 5.31 29.90 1.89
C LEU A 146 6.53 28.99 1.82
N SER A 147 6.35 27.68 2.18
CA SER A 147 7.36 26.69 1.87
C SER A 147 7.55 26.58 0.34
N GLU A 148 8.77 26.26 -0.11
CA GLU A 148 9.08 26.09 -1.55
C GLU A 148 8.10 25.11 -2.22
N HIS A 149 7.69 24.09 -1.49
CA HIS A 149 6.72 23.11 -1.95
C HIS A 149 5.33 23.73 -2.25
N LEU A 150 4.81 24.58 -1.37
CA LEU A 150 3.53 25.26 -1.56
C LEU A 150 3.62 26.33 -2.66
N ALA A 151 4.75 27.03 -2.76
CA ALA A 151 5.02 27.98 -3.83
C ALA A 151 5.00 27.30 -5.20
N SER A 152 5.70 26.16 -5.35
CA SER A 152 5.70 25.37 -6.58
C SER A 152 4.29 24.94 -7.00
N ARG A 153 3.43 24.53 -6.05
CA ARG A 153 2.02 24.17 -6.32
C ARG A 153 1.21 25.32 -6.88
N ARG A 154 1.46 26.54 -6.42
CA ARG A 154 0.82 27.75 -6.97
C ARG A 154 1.27 28.07 -8.38
N GLU A 155 2.54 27.88 -8.69
CA GLU A 155 3.05 28.05 -10.05
C GLU A 155 2.45 27.01 -11.01
N VAL A 156 2.27 25.76 -10.59
CA VAL A 156 1.57 24.72 -11.35
C VAL A 156 0.10 25.12 -11.62
N GLU A 157 -0.61 25.68 -10.63
CA GLU A 157 -1.98 26.18 -10.77
C GLU A 157 -2.06 27.27 -11.85
N LYS A 158 -1.15 28.26 -11.80
CA LYS A 158 -1.06 29.32 -12.81
C LYS A 158 -0.74 28.77 -14.20
N ALA A 159 0.19 27.81 -14.28
CA ALA A 159 0.57 27.20 -15.55
C ALA A 159 -0.59 26.43 -16.18
N LEU A 160 -1.38 25.70 -15.41
CA LEU A 160 -2.58 25.03 -15.91
C LEU A 160 -3.61 26.03 -16.45
N ALA A 161 -3.80 27.16 -15.76
CA ALA A 161 -4.72 28.22 -16.19
C ALA A 161 -4.24 29.00 -17.41
N SER A 162 -2.93 29.01 -17.74
CA SER A 162 -2.34 29.83 -18.80
C SER A 162 -2.86 29.53 -20.22
N SER A 163 -3.42 28.32 -20.43
CA SER A 163 -3.97 27.94 -21.75
C SER A 163 -5.35 28.52 -22.03
N GLY A 164 -6.04 29.07 -21.04
CA GLY A 164 -7.41 29.55 -21.15
C GLY A 164 -8.47 28.45 -20.99
N VAL A 165 -8.09 27.17 -20.79
CA VAL A 165 -9.02 26.12 -20.35
C VAL A 165 -9.37 26.37 -18.90
N PRO A 166 -10.67 26.42 -18.52
CA PRO A 166 -11.06 26.62 -17.13
C PRO A 166 -10.47 25.55 -16.18
N VAL A 167 -9.81 25.98 -15.10
CA VAL A 167 -9.21 25.08 -14.13
C VAL A 167 -9.98 25.13 -12.82
N THR A 168 -10.53 24.00 -12.38
CA THR A 168 -11.07 23.86 -11.03
C THR A 168 -9.97 23.34 -10.12
N VAL A 169 -9.66 24.10 -9.09
CA VAL A 169 -8.61 23.76 -8.13
C VAL A 169 -9.23 23.38 -6.79
N LEU A 170 -8.89 22.20 -6.27
CA LEU A 170 -9.22 21.78 -4.92
C LEU A 170 -7.94 21.80 -4.09
N ARG A 171 -7.90 22.60 -3.01
CA ARG A 171 -6.75 22.70 -2.12
C ARG A 171 -7.02 21.93 -0.83
N ALA A 172 -6.24 20.88 -0.59
CA ALA A 172 -6.37 20.04 0.59
C ALA A 172 -5.18 20.21 1.54
N ALA A 173 -5.45 20.16 2.83
CA ALA A 173 -4.44 20.01 3.88
C ALA A 173 -3.95 18.54 3.92
N MET A 174 -3.71 18.00 5.11
CA MET A 174 -3.33 16.60 5.29
C MET A 174 -4.46 15.67 4.85
N ILE A 175 -4.20 14.80 3.87
CA ILE A 175 -5.13 13.77 3.45
C ILE A 175 -4.91 12.51 4.29
N VAL A 176 -5.95 12.15 5.05
CA VAL A 176 -5.94 10.97 5.93
C VAL A 176 -6.45 9.75 5.17
N GLY A 177 -5.61 8.74 5.07
CA GLY A 177 -5.97 7.48 4.45
C GLY A 177 -4.77 6.55 4.29
N SER A 178 -4.99 5.24 4.30
CA SER A 178 -3.94 4.23 4.14
C SER A 178 -3.13 4.46 2.87
N GLY A 179 -1.81 4.50 2.98
CA GLY A 179 -0.91 4.75 1.86
C GLY A 179 -0.68 6.23 1.50
N SER A 180 -1.29 7.18 2.21
CA SER A 180 -0.92 8.60 2.12
C SER A 180 0.41 8.86 2.85
N ALA A 181 1.34 9.56 2.21
CA ALA A 181 2.66 9.81 2.81
C ALA A 181 2.56 10.48 4.19
N SER A 182 1.77 11.56 4.31
CA SER A 182 1.58 12.29 5.58
C SER A 182 0.95 11.40 6.66
N PHE A 183 -0.04 10.59 6.31
CA PHE A 183 -0.69 9.66 7.23
C PHE A 183 0.27 8.57 7.68
N GLU A 184 1.04 7.99 6.77
CA GLU A 184 1.98 6.91 7.09
C GLU A 184 3.13 7.42 7.96
N ILE A 185 3.67 8.62 7.70
CA ILE A 185 4.69 9.24 8.59
C ILE A 185 4.13 9.34 10.01
N LEU A 186 2.95 9.94 10.16
CA LEU A 186 2.32 10.12 11.47
C LEU A 186 2.07 8.78 12.16
N ARG A 187 1.57 7.80 11.44
CA ARG A 187 1.33 6.45 11.96
C ARG A 187 2.62 5.80 12.44
N TYR A 188 3.68 5.82 11.63
CA TYR A 188 4.95 5.22 12.01
C TYR A 188 5.58 5.89 13.23
N LEU A 189 5.53 7.22 13.31
CA LEU A 189 6.03 7.94 14.49
C LEU A 189 5.27 7.51 15.75
N VAL A 190 3.95 7.48 15.69
CA VAL A 190 3.11 7.09 16.83
C VAL A 190 3.28 5.63 17.20
N GLU A 191 3.33 4.73 16.22
CA GLU A 191 3.46 3.29 16.46
C GLU A 191 4.82 2.93 17.06
N ARG A 192 5.89 3.56 16.58
CA ARG A 192 7.27 3.17 16.92
C ARG A 192 7.86 3.86 18.13
N LEU A 193 7.45 5.11 18.38
CA LEU A 193 8.07 5.94 19.41
C LEU A 193 7.17 6.11 20.63
N PRO A 194 7.50 5.50 21.78
CA PRO A 194 6.80 5.76 23.05
C PRO A 194 7.09 7.17 23.59
N VAL A 195 8.28 7.71 23.27
CA VAL A 195 8.71 9.09 23.58
C VAL A 195 9.13 9.74 22.28
N MET A 196 8.56 10.89 21.98
CA MET A 196 8.83 11.66 20.76
C MET A 196 9.39 13.04 21.13
N VAL A 197 10.57 13.34 20.59
CA VAL A 197 11.11 14.70 20.59
C VAL A 197 10.62 15.38 19.31
N THR A 198 9.85 16.44 19.44
CA THR A 198 9.20 17.09 18.30
C THR A 198 9.53 18.57 18.23
N PRO A 199 9.51 19.18 17.04
CA PRO A 199 9.60 20.63 16.90
C PRO A 199 8.34 21.33 17.48
N LYS A 200 8.45 22.62 17.80
CA LYS A 200 7.31 23.42 18.29
C LYS A 200 6.12 23.45 17.32
N TRP A 201 6.38 23.35 16.01
CA TRP A 201 5.32 23.37 14.99
C TRP A 201 4.39 22.12 14.99
N VAL A 202 4.66 21.10 15.82
CA VAL A 202 3.70 20.00 16.03
C VAL A 202 2.35 20.49 16.57
N SER A 203 2.33 21.70 17.16
CA SER A 203 1.11 22.37 17.66
C SER A 203 0.42 23.25 16.61
N THR A 204 0.95 23.35 15.38
CA THR A 204 0.35 24.15 14.32
C THR A 204 -1.02 23.58 13.92
N PRO A 205 -2.04 24.44 13.74
CA PRO A 205 -3.37 24.02 13.32
C PRO A 205 -3.37 23.44 11.90
N CYS A 206 -4.08 22.34 11.72
CA CYS A 206 -4.32 21.68 10.45
C CYS A 206 -5.78 21.26 10.37
N GLN A 207 -6.37 21.30 9.17
CA GLN A 207 -7.73 20.79 8.91
C GLN A 207 -7.64 19.56 8.02
N PRO A 208 -7.39 18.37 8.58
CA PRO A 208 -7.23 17.15 7.80
C PRO A 208 -8.52 16.75 7.12
N ILE A 209 -8.39 16.06 5.98
CA ILE A 209 -9.53 15.55 5.23
C ILE A 209 -9.35 14.06 4.91
N ALA A 210 -10.41 13.26 5.06
CA ALA A 210 -10.39 11.86 4.66
C ALA A 210 -10.25 11.71 3.15
N VAL A 211 -9.43 10.77 2.67
CA VAL A 211 -9.25 10.50 1.23
C VAL A 211 -10.57 10.22 0.53
N ARG A 212 -11.53 9.56 1.21
CA ARG A 212 -12.89 9.32 0.70
C ARG A 212 -13.59 10.63 0.34
N ASN A 213 -13.50 11.65 1.19
CA ASN A 213 -14.10 12.96 0.96
C ASN A 213 -13.39 13.73 -0.15
N VAL A 214 -12.06 13.62 -0.26
CA VAL A 214 -11.29 14.18 -1.40
C VAL A 214 -11.80 13.60 -2.72
N ILE A 215 -11.95 12.27 -2.80
CA ILE A 215 -12.46 11.60 -4.01
C ILE A 215 -13.90 12.04 -4.28
N GLY A 216 -14.74 12.17 -3.24
CA GLY A 216 -16.11 12.70 -3.38
C GLY A 216 -16.14 14.09 -4.00
N TYR A 217 -15.29 15.01 -3.56
CA TYR A 217 -15.18 16.33 -4.16
C TYR A 217 -14.65 16.31 -5.60
N LEU A 218 -13.61 15.50 -5.88
CA LEU A 218 -13.05 15.36 -7.24
C LEU A 218 -14.11 14.88 -8.25
N ILE A 219 -14.99 13.98 -7.86
CA ILE A 219 -16.09 13.50 -8.71
C ILE A 219 -17.22 14.55 -8.76
N GLY A 220 -17.57 15.08 -7.60
CA GLY A 220 -18.68 16.04 -7.47
C GLY A 220 -18.49 17.28 -8.33
N VAL A 221 -17.27 17.80 -8.47
CA VAL A 221 -17.01 18.96 -9.32
C VAL A 221 -17.31 18.71 -10.79
N LEU A 222 -17.24 17.47 -11.29
CA LEU A 222 -17.57 17.16 -12.70
C LEU A 222 -19.04 17.43 -13.03
N SER A 223 -19.95 17.21 -12.09
CA SER A 223 -21.39 17.37 -12.26
C SER A 223 -21.92 18.75 -11.87
N ARG A 224 -21.05 19.67 -11.41
CA ARG A 224 -21.40 21.00 -10.90
C ARG A 224 -20.73 22.09 -11.73
N PRO A 225 -21.45 22.67 -12.75
CA PRO A 225 -20.90 23.73 -13.60
C PRO A 225 -20.43 24.97 -12.82
N GLU A 226 -21.09 25.29 -11.72
CA GLU A 226 -20.76 26.42 -10.84
C GLU A 226 -19.37 26.32 -10.18
N THR A 227 -18.72 25.15 -10.26
CA THR A 227 -17.35 24.96 -9.78
C THR A 227 -16.29 25.18 -10.86
N THR A 228 -16.71 25.44 -12.12
CA THR A 228 -15.80 25.57 -13.26
C THR A 228 -14.94 26.84 -13.15
N GLY A 229 -13.62 26.68 -13.29
CA GLY A 229 -12.68 27.80 -13.24
C GLY A 229 -12.50 28.44 -11.85
N ARG A 230 -12.96 27.76 -10.80
CA ARG A 230 -12.88 28.27 -9.42
C ARG A 230 -11.91 27.46 -8.56
N VAL A 231 -11.47 28.09 -7.50
CA VAL A 231 -10.59 27.52 -6.47
C VAL A 231 -11.39 27.32 -5.20
N PHE A 232 -11.25 26.14 -4.58
CA PHE A 232 -11.92 25.79 -3.34
C PHE A 232 -10.94 25.16 -2.36
N ASP A 233 -11.05 25.58 -1.11
CA ASP A 233 -10.39 24.89 -0.01
C ASP A 233 -11.25 23.68 0.41
N ILE A 234 -10.63 22.52 0.61
CA ILE A 234 -11.32 21.30 1.06
C ILE A 234 -10.69 20.77 2.35
N GLY A 235 -11.49 20.66 3.39
CA GLY A 235 -11.08 20.19 4.71
C GLY A 235 -12.10 19.22 5.30
N GLY A 236 -11.71 18.55 6.36
CA GLY A 236 -12.62 17.80 7.23
C GLY A 236 -13.39 18.71 8.18
N PRO A 237 -14.22 18.15 9.06
CA PRO A 237 -15.05 18.95 9.96
C PRO A 237 -14.27 19.53 11.17
N GLU A 238 -13.01 19.13 11.37
CA GLU A 238 -12.24 19.44 12.56
C GLU A 238 -10.94 20.16 12.21
N VAL A 239 -10.62 21.19 13.02
CA VAL A 239 -9.30 21.83 13.01
C VAL A 239 -8.52 21.31 14.22
N LEU A 240 -7.43 20.58 13.96
CA LEU A 240 -6.62 19.92 14.99
C LEU A 240 -5.15 20.24 14.81
N SER A 241 -4.38 20.23 15.89
CA SER A 241 -2.92 20.21 15.79
C SER A 241 -2.42 18.79 15.44
N TYR A 242 -1.22 18.70 14.87
CA TYR A 242 -0.62 17.39 14.61
C TYR A 242 -0.45 16.57 15.90
N LEU A 243 -0.21 17.23 17.02
CA LEU A 243 -0.16 16.58 18.34
C LEU A 243 -1.51 15.93 18.71
N GLN A 244 -2.62 16.60 18.44
CA GLN A 244 -3.95 16.03 18.69
C GLN A 244 -4.22 14.85 17.78
N ILE A 245 -3.86 14.95 16.49
CA ILE A 245 -4.00 13.86 15.53
C ILE A 245 -3.16 12.64 15.97
N MET A 246 -1.91 12.85 16.45
CA MET A 246 -1.06 11.78 17.00
C MET A 246 -1.68 11.11 18.22
N ARG A 247 -2.36 11.87 19.09
CA ARG A 247 -3.06 11.31 20.25
C ARG A 247 -4.22 10.42 19.83
N ILE A 248 -5.07 10.90 18.92
CA ILE A 248 -6.18 10.12 18.35
C ILE A 248 -5.63 8.83 17.70
N MET A 249 -4.55 8.94 16.94
CA MET A 249 -3.89 7.78 16.31
C MET A 249 -3.40 6.76 17.35
N ALA A 250 -2.81 7.21 18.46
CA ALA A 250 -2.33 6.32 19.51
C ALA A 250 -3.50 5.57 20.20
N GLU A 251 -4.61 6.27 20.44
CA GLU A 251 -5.84 5.68 21.00
C GLU A 251 -6.39 4.59 20.07
N GLU A 252 -6.55 4.89 18.77
CA GLU A 252 -7.10 3.94 17.80
C GLU A 252 -6.17 2.73 17.55
N LEU A 253 -4.87 2.88 17.78
CA LEU A 253 -3.91 1.78 17.76
C LEU A 253 -3.86 0.98 19.08
N GLY A 254 -4.66 1.35 20.10
CA GLY A 254 -4.64 0.71 21.42
C GLY A 254 -3.30 0.89 22.17
N LEU A 255 -2.58 1.98 21.89
CA LEU A 255 -1.26 2.24 22.43
C LEU A 255 -1.35 3.11 23.69
N ARG A 256 -0.42 2.92 24.64
CA ARG A 256 -0.28 3.82 25.78
C ARG A 256 -0.03 5.26 25.30
N ARG A 257 -0.46 6.25 26.09
CA ARG A 257 -0.24 7.67 25.78
C ARG A 257 1.23 7.93 25.48
N ARG A 258 1.50 8.53 24.30
CA ARG A 258 2.85 8.90 23.87
C ARG A 258 3.32 10.14 24.59
N LEU A 259 4.54 10.14 25.12
CA LEU A 259 5.16 11.32 25.68
C LEU A 259 5.75 12.14 24.53
N VAL A 260 5.23 13.35 24.33
CA VAL A 260 5.72 14.29 23.31
C VAL A 260 6.42 15.45 23.98
N ILE A 261 7.69 15.65 23.68
CA ILE A 261 8.55 16.70 24.24
C ILE A 261 8.87 17.69 23.12
N PRO A 262 8.22 18.87 23.08
CA PRO A 262 8.54 19.87 22.08
C PRO A 262 9.85 20.57 22.40
N VAL A 263 10.76 20.64 21.42
CA VAL A 263 12.05 21.32 21.54
C VAL A 263 12.18 22.45 20.51
N PRO A 264 12.80 23.59 20.86
CA PRO A 264 12.87 24.74 19.97
C PRO A 264 13.88 24.58 18.84
N VAL A 265 14.83 23.64 18.95
CA VAL A 265 16.06 23.57 18.13
C VAL A 265 15.90 22.67 16.90
N LEU A 266 14.84 21.87 16.78
CA LEU A 266 14.66 20.97 15.64
C LEU A 266 14.27 21.73 14.38
N THR A 267 15.20 21.86 13.44
CA THR A 267 14.93 22.35 12.09
C THR A 267 14.15 21.31 11.27
N PRO A 268 13.44 21.69 10.19
CA PRO A 268 12.80 20.71 9.30
C PRO A 268 13.77 19.70 8.70
N LEU A 269 15.00 20.13 8.41
CA LEU A 269 16.06 19.26 7.89
C LEU A 269 16.42 18.16 8.90
N LEU A 270 16.70 18.52 10.16
CA LEU A 270 16.95 17.54 11.23
C LEU A 270 15.74 16.66 11.48
N SER A 271 14.54 17.22 11.40
CA SER A 271 13.29 16.46 11.54
C SER A 271 13.12 15.45 10.40
N SER A 272 13.48 15.80 9.17
CA SER A 272 13.39 14.89 8.02
C SER A 272 14.35 13.70 8.13
N TYR A 273 15.57 13.90 8.60
CA TYR A 273 16.51 12.80 8.88
C TYR A 273 16.01 11.90 10.02
N TRP A 274 15.44 12.49 11.07
CA TRP A 274 14.84 11.74 12.15
C TRP A 274 13.63 10.91 11.66
N ILE A 275 12.77 11.51 10.85
CA ILE A 275 11.64 10.81 10.22
C ILE A 275 12.16 9.66 9.35
N HIS A 276 13.20 9.88 8.55
CA HIS A 276 13.81 8.82 7.73
C HIS A 276 14.35 7.66 8.57
N LEU A 277 14.97 7.94 9.71
CA LEU A 277 15.48 6.91 10.62
C LEU A 277 14.35 6.07 11.23
N VAL A 278 13.23 6.70 11.57
CA VAL A 278 12.12 6.06 12.27
C VAL A 278 11.07 5.48 11.31
N THR A 279 10.99 5.99 10.09
CA THR A 279 10.00 5.55 9.09
C THR A 279 10.68 4.99 7.84
N PRO A 280 10.02 4.17 7.03
CA PRO A 280 10.58 3.69 5.77
C PRO A 280 10.52 4.73 4.65
N LEU A 281 10.11 5.98 4.95
CA LEU A 281 10.07 7.06 3.97
C LEU A 281 11.45 7.73 3.88
N GLY A 282 11.92 7.99 2.64
CA GLY A 282 13.15 8.73 2.40
C GLY A 282 13.06 10.18 2.92
N HIS A 283 14.19 10.73 3.34
CA HIS A 283 14.28 12.13 3.78
C HIS A 283 13.79 13.11 2.69
N GLU A 284 13.95 12.75 1.42
CA GLU A 284 13.51 13.53 0.25
C GLU A 284 11.98 13.76 0.22
N ILE A 285 11.19 12.78 0.72
CA ILE A 285 9.74 12.89 0.84
C ILE A 285 9.37 13.55 2.17
N ALA A 286 10.10 13.23 3.24
CA ALA A 286 9.80 13.72 4.58
C ALA A 286 10.08 15.23 4.74
N GLN A 287 11.12 15.76 4.08
CA GLN A 287 11.52 17.16 4.21
C GLN A 287 10.45 18.14 3.72
N PRO A 288 9.93 18.05 2.48
CA PRO A 288 8.88 18.98 2.01
C PRO A 288 7.61 18.91 2.85
N LEU A 289 7.26 17.71 3.32
CA LEU A 289 6.11 17.51 4.20
C LEU A 289 6.33 18.17 5.57
N ALA A 290 7.52 18.01 6.18
CA ALA A 290 7.87 18.64 7.44
C ALA A 290 7.94 20.17 7.34
N GLU A 291 8.40 20.72 6.22
CA GLU A 291 8.40 22.16 5.95
C GLU A 291 6.99 22.73 5.86
N GLY A 292 6.09 21.99 5.20
CA GLY A 292 4.67 22.38 5.09
C GLY A 292 3.93 22.42 6.44
N LEU A 293 4.42 21.70 7.47
CA LEU A 293 3.80 21.66 8.79
C LEU A 293 4.01 22.94 9.63
N LYS A 294 4.93 23.81 9.24
CA LYS A 294 5.20 25.07 9.97
C LYS A 294 4.06 26.07 9.88
N ASN A 295 3.33 26.05 8.78
CA ASN A 295 2.27 27.00 8.50
C ASN A 295 0.90 26.41 8.85
N PRO A 296 -0.04 27.21 9.37
CA PRO A 296 -1.42 26.78 9.51
C PRO A 296 -2.01 26.37 8.16
N VAL A 297 -2.64 25.19 8.12
CA VAL A 297 -3.29 24.65 6.91
C VAL A 297 -4.77 24.40 7.21
N VAL A 298 -5.51 25.50 7.31
CA VAL A 298 -6.94 25.56 7.64
C VAL A 298 -7.68 26.19 6.47
N CYS A 299 -8.83 25.65 6.11
CA CYS A 299 -9.69 26.21 5.06
C CYS A 299 -10.12 27.64 5.43
N ARG A 300 -10.06 28.55 4.45
CA ARG A 300 -10.50 29.93 4.59
C ARG A 300 -11.98 30.11 4.28
N GLU A 301 -12.52 29.15 3.55
CA GLU A 301 -13.91 29.14 3.12
C GLU A 301 -14.44 27.69 3.09
N ASP A 302 -15.75 27.55 3.09
CA ASP A 302 -16.45 26.27 3.07
C ASP A 302 -17.49 26.16 1.93
N HIS A 303 -17.43 27.07 0.97
CA HIS A 303 -18.42 27.18 -0.11
C HIS A 303 -18.65 25.87 -0.84
N ILE A 304 -17.61 25.02 -1.00
CA ILE A 304 -17.72 23.75 -1.69
C ILE A 304 -18.65 22.77 -0.96
N THR A 305 -18.77 22.89 0.36
CA THR A 305 -19.66 22.01 1.17
C THR A 305 -21.13 22.23 0.83
N HIS A 306 -21.48 23.47 0.44
CA HIS A 306 -22.82 23.84 0.00
C HIS A 306 -23.11 23.40 -1.44
N ILE A 307 -22.10 23.46 -2.31
CA ILE A 307 -22.23 23.05 -3.72
C ILE A 307 -22.25 21.53 -3.85
N ILE A 308 -21.39 20.84 -3.10
CA ILE A 308 -21.23 19.39 -3.11
C ILE A 308 -21.39 18.86 -1.68
N PRO A 309 -22.63 18.79 -1.18
CA PRO A 309 -22.87 18.29 0.17
C PRO A 309 -22.51 16.81 0.27
N GLN A 310 -21.68 16.47 1.26
CA GLN A 310 -21.32 15.10 1.61
C GLN A 310 -21.08 15.00 3.12
N LYS A 311 -21.25 13.78 3.67
CA LYS A 311 -20.84 13.53 5.05
C LYS A 311 -19.32 13.55 5.15
N LEU A 312 -18.77 14.56 5.78
CA LEU A 312 -17.35 14.65 6.09
C LEU A 312 -17.02 13.73 7.27
N LEU A 313 -16.00 12.91 7.12
CA LEU A 313 -15.52 12.07 8.21
C LEU A 313 -14.68 12.90 9.18
N THR A 314 -14.89 12.69 10.47
CA THR A 314 -13.99 13.19 11.52
C THR A 314 -12.59 12.57 11.36
N VAL A 315 -11.58 13.16 11.96
CA VAL A 315 -10.22 12.63 11.92
C VAL A 315 -10.17 11.21 12.53
N ARG A 316 -10.92 10.97 13.60
CA ARG A 316 -11.04 9.65 14.22
C ARG A 316 -11.65 8.63 13.26
N GLU A 317 -12.79 8.94 12.66
CA GLU A 317 -13.44 8.07 11.66
C GLU A 317 -12.51 7.79 10.46
N ALA A 318 -11.77 8.81 9.99
CA ALA A 318 -10.82 8.67 8.89
C ALA A 318 -9.63 7.77 9.26
N ILE A 319 -9.09 7.89 10.49
CA ILE A 319 -8.03 7.03 11.01
C ILE A 319 -8.53 5.59 11.15
N VAL A 320 -9.70 5.38 11.77
CA VAL A 320 -10.32 4.04 11.90
C VAL A 320 -10.53 3.41 10.53
N ALA A 321 -11.07 4.16 9.56
CA ALA A 321 -11.25 3.68 8.20
C ALA A 321 -9.92 3.36 7.50
N ALA A 322 -8.85 4.14 7.76
CA ALA A 322 -7.54 3.90 7.20
C ALA A 322 -6.84 2.68 7.83
N LEU A 323 -7.02 2.47 9.14
CA LEU A 323 -6.50 1.31 9.88
C LEU A 323 -7.35 0.05 9.61
N GLY A 324 -8.68 0.19 9.57
CA GLY A 324 -9.63 -0.91 9.34
C GLY A 324 -9.61 -1.42 7.90
N LYS A 325 -9.33 -0.57 6.91
CA LYS A 325 -9.03 -1.03 5.55
C LYS A 325 -7.82 -1.96 5.50
N ARG A 326 -6.90 -1.88 6.45
CA ARG A 326 -5.85 -2.90 6.60
C ARG A 326 -6.40 -4.30 6.87
N ALA A 327 -7.54 -4.41 7.53
CA ALA A 327 -8.21 -5.70 7.77
C ALA A 327 -9.22 -6.06 6.66
N GLN A 328 -9.74 -5.06 5.94
CA GLN A 328 -10.78 -5.22 4.89
C GLN A 328 -10.22 -5.07 3.46
N ASP A 329 -9.07 -4.44 3.25
CA ASP A 329 -8.37 -4.38 1.96
C ASP A 329 -7.89 -5.76 1.50
N LEU A 330 -7.82 -6.70 2.40
CA LEU A 330 -7.69 -8.13 2.10
C LEU A 330 -8.82 -8.63 1.20
N VAL A 331 -10.04 -8.11 1.37
CA VAL A 331 -11.23 -8.55 0.62
C VAL A 331 -11.32 -7.85 -0.74
N GLU A 332 -10.99 -6.55 -0.84
CA GLU A 332 -11.05 -5.81 -2.12
C GLU A 332 -9.84 -6.09 -3.05
N THR A 333 -8.70 -6.51 -2.51
CA THR A 333 -7.54 -6.91 -3.32
C THR A 333 -7.64 -8.33 -3.85
N ASN A 334 -8.35 -9.22 -3.16
CA ASN A 334 -8.51 -10.61 -3.55
C ASN A 334 -9.40 -10.80 -4.79
N TRP A 335 -10.38 -9.93 -5.03
CA TRP A 335 -11.27 -10.02 -6.18
C TRP A 335 -10.59 -9.69 -7.51
N THR A 336 -9.44 -9.06 -7.50
CA THR A 336 -8.74 -8.64 -8.71
C THR A 336 -7.72 -9.63 -9.23
N MET A 337 -7.35 -10.61 -8.43
CA MET A 337 -6.47 -11.70 -8.84
C MET A 337 -7.24 -12.94 -9.34
N ALA A 338 -8.54 -12.98 -9.18
CA ALA A 338 -9.39 -14.11 -9.59
C ALA A 338 -9.64 -14.24 -11.11
N GLY A 339 -8.94 -13.50 -11.95
CA GLY A 339 -9.14 -13.41 -13.39
C GLY A 339 -8.24 -14.25 -14.27
N GLU A 340 -7.27 -15.02 -13.77
CA GLU A 340 -6.41 -15.86 -14.64
C GLU A 340 -6.08 -17.22 -14.00
N VAL A 341 -6.60 -18.27 -14.65
CA VAL A 341 -6.18 -19.67 -14.69
C VAL A 341 -6.43 -20.56 -13.46
N ALA A 342 -7.23 -21.59 -13.67
CA ALA A 342 -7.55 -22.68 -12.74
C ALA A 342 -6.34 -23.58 -12.36
N GLY A 343 -5.27 -23.02 -11.87
CA GLY A 343 -4.05 -23.65 -11.37
C GLY A 343 -3.36 -22.83 -10.28
N GLU A 344 -3.86 -21.61 -10.01
CA GLU A 344 -3.18 -20.60 -9.20
C GLU A 344 -3.75 -20.41 -7.78
N ALA A 345 -4.86 -21.08 -7.43
CA ALA A 345 -5.60 -20.77 -6.18
C ALA A 345 -4.78 -20.91 -4.89
N ALA A 346 -3.81 -21.78 -4.85
CA ALA A 346 -3.02 -21.99 -3.62
C ALA A 346 -1.65 -21.29 -3.64
N SER A 347 -1.11 -20.95 -4.82
CA SER A 347 -0.06 -19.94 -4.92
C SER A 347 -0.59 -18.56 -4.52
N GLU A 348 -1.89 -18.37 -4.62
CA GLU A 348 -2.65 -17.18 -4.24
C GLU A 348 -2.74 -17.04 -2.73
N GLN A 349 -3.09 -18.09 -1.97
CA GLN A 349 -3.05 -18.06 -0.50
C GLN A 349 -1.66 -17.72 0.04
N SER A 350 -0.60 -18.24 -0.58
CA SER A 350 0.78 -17.92 -0.23
C SER A 350 1.14 -16.47 -0.58
N ARG A 351 0.65 -15.96 -1.72
CA ARG A 351 0.82 -14.55 -2.14
C ARG A 351 -0.06 -13.62 -1.33
N GLU A 352 -1.28 -14.04 -0.99
CA GLU A 352 -2.21 -13.32 -0.14
C GLU A 352 -1.62 -13.11 1.24
N MET A 353 -1.14 -14.14 1.91
CA MET A 353 -0.56 -14.00 3.25
C MET A 353 0.71 -13.17 3.26
N THR A 354 1.54 -13.26 2.21
CA THR A 354 2.73 -12.40 2.09
C THR A 354 2.36 -10.96 1.72
N GLY A 355 1.28 -10.76 0.97
CA GLY A 355 0.67 -9.45 0.66
C GLY A 355 -0.05 -8.85 1.86
N GLU A 356 -0.81 -9.67 2.61
CA GLU A 356 -1.50 -9.33 3.86
C GLU A 356 -0.53 -8.77 4.89
N MET A 357 0.62 -9.40 5.04
CA MET A 357 1.66 -8.90 5.94
C MET A 357 2.22 -7.55 5.51
N ALA A 358 2.30 -7.30 4.22
CA ALA A 358 2.74 -6.02 3.66
C ALA A 358 1.68 -4.91 3.79
N GLY A 359 0.39 -5.25 3.85
CA GLY A 359 -0.72 -4.29 3.92
C GLY A 359 -0.74 -3.28 2.77
N THR A 360 -0.23 -3.68 1.59
CA THR A 360 -0.13 -2.85 0.39
C THR A 360 -1.07 -3.33 -0.69
N ILE A 361 -1.77 -2.41 -1.33
CA ILE A 361 -2.53 -2.67 -2.55
C ILE A 361 -1.56 -2.67 -3.74
N ALA A 362 -1.81 -3.49 -4.75
CA ALA A 362 -1.02 -3.48 -5.97
C ALA A 362 -0.94 -2.08 -6.58
N GLY A 363 0.28 -1.49 -6.63
CA GLY A 363 0.54 -0.13 -7.09
C GLY A 363 0.62 0.93 -5.98
N ASP A 364 0.45 0.56 -4.71
CA ASP A 364 0.79 1.45 -3.61
C ASP A 364 2.31 1.64 -3.52
N PRO A 365 2.78 2.77 -2.99
CA PRO A 365 4.20 2.97 -2.74
C PRO A 365 4.77 1.90 -1.80
N LYS A 366 6.04 1.53 -1.94
CA LYS A 366 6.70 0.51 -1.11
C LYS A 366 6.64 0.77 0.40
N TRP A 367 6.39 2.02 0.82
CA TRP A 367 6.27 2.45 2.21
C TRP A 367 4.83 2.38 2.75
N ALA A 368 3.82 2.18 1.88
CA ALA A 368 2.44 1.98 2.32
C ALA A 368 2.29 0.62 3.02
N GLY A 369 1.41 0.54 3.98
CA GLY A 369 1.06 -0.72 4.64
C GLY A 369 1.96 -1.19 5.79
N GLY A 370 3.14 -0.62 5.97
CA GLY A 370 4.06 -0.96 7.04
C GLY A 370 5.43 -1.46 6.55
N THR A 371 6.43 -1.44 7.42
CA THR A 371 7.72 -2.06 7.13
C THR A 371 7.57 -3.57 7.29
N VAL A 372 7.91 -4.30 6.23
CA VAL A 372 8.11 -5.76 6.29
C VAL A 372 9.56 -6.03 5.93
N PHE A 373 10.30 -6.57 6.87
CA PHE A 373 11.65 -7.06 6.62
C PHE A 373 11.57 -8.40 5.90
N ARG A 374 12.47 -8.61 4.92
CA ARG A 374 12.52 -9.82 4.09
C ARG A 374 13.92 -10.37 4.03
N ASP A 375 14.03 -11.69 4.13
CA ASP A 375 15.22 -12.47 3.77
C ASP A 375 14.76 -13.54 2.79
N THR A 376 15.17 -13.40 1.52
CA THR A 376 14.77 -14.32 0.44
C THR A 376 16.00 -15.05 -0.08
N ARG A 377 15.90 -16.37 -0.21
CA ARG A 377 16.94 -17.25 -0.72
C ARG A 377 16.37 -18.18 -1.78
N GLN A 378 17.14 -18.40 -2.83
CA GLN A 378 16.78 -19.27 -3.94
C GLN A 378 17.88 -20.29 -4.15
N MET A 379 17.49 -21.52 -4.48
CA MET A 379 18.43 -22.61 -4.75
C MET A 379 17.85 -23.57 -5.77
N TYR A 380 18.66 -23.90 -6.76
CA TYR A 380 18.37 -25.00 -7.70
C TYR A 380 18.62 -26.34 -7.04
N ILE A 381 17.65 -27.22 -7.14
CA ILE A 381 17.69 -28.57 -6.56
C ILE A 381 17.52 -29.60 -7.69
N PRO A 382 18.52 -30.49 -7.89
CA PRO A 382 18.42 -31.57 -8.87
C PRO A 382 17.57 -32.73 -8.33
N ALA A 383 16.29 -32.43 -8.12
CA ALA A 383 15.27 -33.36 -7.65
C ALA A 383 13.89 -32.89 -8.16
N PRO A 384 12.95 -33.79 -8.41
CA PRO A 384 11.61 -33.43 -8.84
C PRO A 384 10.84 -32.68 -7.71
N ALA A 385 9.88 -31.82 -8.10
CA ALA A 385 9.13 -30.96 -7.18
C ALA A 385 8.46 -31.73 -6.03
N TRP A 386 7.97 -32.96 -6.24
CA TRP A 386 7.37 -33.79 -5.20
C TRP A 386 8.39 -34.17 -4.10
N ALA A 387 9.64 -34.46 -4.47
CA ALA A 387 10.69 -34.82 -3.52
C ALA A 387 11.13 -33.60 -2.69
N VAL A 388 11.25 -32.43 -3.34
CA VAL A 388 11.55 -31.15 -2.66
C VAL A 388 10.41 -30.76 -1.71
N PHE A 389 9.15 -30.88 -2.15
CA PHE A 389 7.99 -30.60 -1.31
C PHE A 389 7.95 -31.52 -0.09
N ARG A 390 8.21 -32.81 -0.27
CA ARG A 390 8.30 -33.78 0.84
C ARG A 390 9.42 -33.39 1.81
N ALA A 391 10.61 -33.00 1.32
CA ALA A 391 11.71 -32.55 2.16
C ALA A 391 11.32 -31.29 2.97
N VAL A 392 10.61 -30.34 2.35
CA VAL A 392 10.07 -29.15 3.05
C VAL A 392 9.04 -29.56 4.12
N CYS A 393 8.16 -30.51 3.82
CA CYS A 393 7.18 -31.02 4.78
C CYS A 393 7.80 -31.79 5.96
N LEU A 394 9.02 -32.28 5.86
CA LEU A 394 9.75 -32.93 6.96
C LEU A 394 10.42 -31.96 7.94
N LEU A 395 10.35 -30.64 7.71
CA LEU A 395 10.85 -29.63 8.66
C LEU A 395 10.17 -29.76 10.02
N GLY A 396 10.91 -29.52 11.10
CA GLY A 396 10.42 -29.51 12.48
C GLY A 396 10.21 -30.90 13.10
N GLY A 397 9.68 -30.93 14.31
CA GLY A 397 9.49 -32.15 15.10
C GLY A 397 10.80 -32.92 15.30
N ASP A 398 10.73 -34.27 15.16
CA ASP A 398 11.89 -35.16 15.35
C ASP A 398 12.96 -35.01 14.27
N HIS A 399 12.59 -34.53 13.07
CA HIS A 399 13.53 -34.29 11.97
C HIS A 399 14.32 -32.97 12.14
N GLY A 400 13.86 -32.06 12.98
CA GLY A 400 14.48 -30.75 13.22
C GLY A 400 14.39 -29.81 12.01
N TRP A 401 15.21 -28.77 12.04
CA TRP A 401 15.19 -27.68 11.05
C TRP A 401 16.38 -27.72 10.09
N TYR A 402 16.94 -28.91 9.87
CA TYR A 402 18.11 -29.21 9.01
C TYR A 402 19.39 -28.46 9.36
N SER A 403 19.34 -27.33 10.05
CA SER A 403 20.50 -26.53 10.41
C SER A 403 20.32 -25.87 11.77
N SER A 404 21.45 -25.62 12.46
CA SER A 404 21.52 -24.78 13.65
C SER A 404 20.55 -25.19 14.77
N ALA A 405 20.35 -26.50 14.99
CA ALA A 405 19.39 -27.04 15.97
C ALA A 405 19.52 -26.43 17.36
N TRP A 406 20.74 -26.04 17.76
CA TRP A 406 20.99 -25.41 19.05
C TRP A 406 20.40 -23.99 19.14
N LEU A 407 20.43 -23.20 18.03
CA LEU A 407 19.79 -21.88 17.98
C LEU A 407 18.27 -21.98 18.11
N TRP A 408 17.66 -22.99 17.46
CA TRP A 408 16.24 -23.25 17.59
C TRP A 408 15.86 -23.66 19.01
N LYS A 409 16.71 -24.46 19.70
CA LYS A 409 16.51 -24.81 21.12
C LYS A 409 16.58 -23.59 22.03
N ILE A 410 17.58 -22.71 21.84
CA ILE A 410 17.68 -21.45 22.58
C ILE A 410 16.46 -20.58 22.33
N ARG A 411 16.05 -20.44 21.08
CA ARG A 411 14.87 -19.67 20.72
C ARG A 411 13.60 -20.21 21.38
N GLY A 412 13.42 -21.53 21.39
CA GLY A 412 12.31 -22.19 22.06
C GLY A 412 12.32 -21.98 23.59
N TRP A 413 13.49 -21.94 24.21
CA TRP A 413 13.65 -21.66 25.64
C TRP A 413 13.29 -20.20 25.96
N ILE A 414 13.78 -19.23 25.16
CA ILE A 414 13.41 -17.81 25.27
C ILE A 414 11.90 -17.62 25.11
N ASP A 415 11.30 -18.29 24.14
CA ASP A 415 9.86 -18.23 23.90
C ASP A 415 9.05 -18.72 25.10
N ARG A 416 9.48 -19.80 25.75
CA ARG A 416 8.84 -20.27 26.99
C ARG A 416 8.94 -19.28 28.12
N LEU A 417 10.09 -18.65 28.32
CA LEU A 417 10.26 -17.60 29.33
C LEU A 417 9.33 -16.41 29.07
N ALA A 418 9.06 -16.11 27.79
CA ALA A 418 8.13 -15.07 27.37
C ALA A 418 6.65 -15.52 27.42
N GLY A 419 6.35 -16.76 27.87
CA GLY A 419 4.99 -17.31 27.92
C GLY A 419 4.46 -17.79 26.57
N GLY A 420 5.34 -18.13 25.63
CA GLY A 420 5.01 -18.72 24.34
C GLY A 420 4.98 -20.26 24.38
N PRO A 421 4.59 -20.92 23.26
CA PRO A 421 4.44 -22.38 23.18
C PRO A 421 5.75 -23.17 23.29
N GLY A 422 6.90 -22.57 22.94
CA GLY A 422 8.18 -23.27 22.86
C GLY A 422 8.23 -24.37 21.80
N LEU A 423 9.32 -25.17 21.78
CA LEU A 423 9.56 -26.25 20.80
C LEU A 423 8.78 -27.55 21.06
N ARG A 424 7.63 -27.56 21.72
CA ARG A 424 7.00 -28.80 22.16
C ARG A 424 5.63 -29.14 21.59
N ARG A 425 5.24 -28.55 20.47
CA ARG A 425 4.05 -29.05 19.77
C ARG A 425 4.52 -30.15 18.82
N GLY A 426 4.29 -31.41 19.20
CA GLY A 426 4.54 -32.54 18.34
C GLY A 426 3.70 -32.49 17.08
N ARG A 427 4.21 -33.07 16.01
CA ARG A 427 3.47 -33.26 14.75
C ARG A 427 2.37 -34.30 14.95
N LEU A 428 1.24 -34.12 14.23
CA LEU A 428 0.17 -35.13 14.17
C LEU A 428 0.61 -36.34 13.32
N ASP A 429 1.30 -36.06 12.21
CA ASP A 429 1.88 -37.06 11.32
C ASP A 429 3.36 -36.75 11.08
N PRO A 430 4.31 -37.69 11.26
CA PRO A 430 5.73 -37.44 11.05
C PRO A 430 6.09 -37.14 9.58
N GLU A 431 5.28 -37.57 8.61
CA GLU A 431 5.61 -37.48 7.17
C GLU A 431 4.83 -36.39 6.43
N THR A 432 3.63 -36.02 6.89
CA THR A 432 2.75 -35.08 6.19
C THR A 432 2.40 -33.89 7.05
N LEU A 433 1.99 -32.79 6.41
CA LEU A 433 1.48 -31.59 7.08
C LEU A 433 0.09 -31.25 6.52
N ALA A 434 -0.78 -30.77 7.41
CA ALA A 434 -2.11 -30.30 7.05
C ALA A 434 -2.27 -28.81 7.36
N TYR A 435 -3.18 -28.14 6.66
CA TYR A 435 -3.55 -26.76 6.95
C TYR A 435 -4.04 -26.62 8.39
N GLY A 436 -3.56 -25.59 9.09
CA GLY A 436 -3.89 -25.34 10.49
C GLY A 436 -3.13 -26.20 11.50
N GLU A 437 -2.26 -27.12 11.06
CA GLU A 437 -1.44 -27.95 11.95
C GLU A 437 -0.35 -27.11 12.64
N ALA A 438 -0.06 -27.44 13.91
CA ALA A 438 1.03 -26.84 14.66
C ALA A 438 2.34 -27.60 14.39
N LEU A 439 3.37 -26.86 14.05
CA LEU A 439 4.72 -27.34 13.78
C LEU A 439 5.72 -26.61 14.69
N ASP A 440 6.13 -27.23 15.79
CA ASP A 440 6.91 -26.57 16.85
C ASP A 440 6.22 -25.29 17.35
N PHE A 441 6.79 -24.13 17.08
CA PHE A 441 6.22 -22.81 17.37
C PHE A 441 5.65 -22.10 16.12
N TRP A 442 5.43 -22.85 15.04
CA TRP A 442 4.80 -22.40 13.82
C TRP A 442 3.43 -23.03 13.63
N ARG A 443 2.60 -22.42 12.83
CA ARG A 443 1.34 -22.98 12.34
C ARG A 443 1.33 -22.99 10.83
N VAL A 444 0.89 -24.09 10.25
CA VAL A 444 0.69 -24.21 8.80
C VAL A 444 -0.48 -23.29 8.41
N ALA A 445 -0.16 -22.22 7.72
CA ALA A 445 -1.08 -21.18 7.33
C ALA A 445 -1.43 -21.24 5.82
N GLY A 446 -0.67 -22.02 5.05
CA GLY A 446 -0.94 -22.32 3.65
C GLY A 446 -0.13 -23.54 3.23
N ILE A 447 -0.73 -24.44 2.47
CA ILE A 447 -0.07 -25.61 1.91
C ILE A 447 -0.68 -25.93 0.55
N GLU A 448 0.19 -26.03 -0.46
CA GLU A 448 -0.16 -26.46 -1.78
C GLU A 448 0.76 -27.60 -2.20
N HIS A 449 0.16 -28.75 -2.50
CA HIS A 449 0.89 -29.97 -2.80
C HIS A 449 1.87 -29.75 -3.96
N ASN A 450 3.14 -30.10 -3.73
CA ASN A 450 4.27 -29.96 -4.67
C ASN A 450 4.60 -28.51 -5.09
N ARG A 451 4.01 -27.47 -4.45
CA ARG A 451 4.23 -26.08 -4.86
C ARG A 451 4.61 -25.14 -3.72
N SER A 452 3.92 -25.20 -2.59
CA SER A 452 4.21 -24.24 -1.52
C SER A 452 3.85 -24.72 -0.13
N LEU A 453 4.60 -24.21 0.87
CA LEU A 453 4.29 -24.30 2.29
C LEU A 453 4.48 -22.93 2.92
N VAL A 454 3.48 -22.46 3.68
CA VAL A 454 3.53 -21.20 4.43
C VAL A 454 3.32 -21.48 5.90
N LEU A 455 4.26 -21.02 6.72
CA LEU A 455 4.26 -21.17 8.16
C LEU A 455 4.12 -19.79 8.81
N ARG A 456 3.16 -19.63 9.73
CA ARG A 456 2.99 -18.43 10.55
C ARG A 456 3.52 -18.69 11.95
N ALA A 457 4.33 -17.77 12.47
CA ALA A 457 4.87 -17.89 13.82
C ALA A 457 3.79 -17.71 14.89
N GLU A 458 3.74 -18.62 15.86
CA GLU A 458 2.96 -18.51 17.10
C GLU A 458 3.83 -18.16 18.31
N MET A 459 5.15 -18.18 18.13
CA MET A 459 6.08 -17.74 19.16
C MET A 459 5.86 -16.27 19.53
N LYS A 460 6.19 -15.91 20.78
CA LYS A 460 6.13 -14.52 21.25
C LYS A 460 7.22 -13.69 20.57
N LEU A 461 6.79 -12.89 19.63
CA LEU A 461 7.62 -11.97 18.86
C LEU A 461 7.16 -10.52 19.07
N PRO A 462 8.07 -9.55 19.03
CA PRO A 462 7.66 -8.14 18.95
C PRO A 462 7.24 -7.77 17.52
N GLY A 463 6.33 -8.56 16.93
CA GLY A 463 5.88 -8.46 15.56
C GLY A 463 5.21 -9.74 15.09
N GLU A 464 5.02 -9.86 13.79
CA GLU A 464 4.49 -11.04 13.12
C GLU A 464 5.55 -11.61 12.18
N ALA A 465 5.70 -12.94 12.13
CA ALA A 465 6.65 -13.61 11.25
C ALA A 465 5.98 -14.69 10.41
N ILE A 466 6.42 -14.77 9.15
CA ILE A 466 6.04 -15.82 8.20
C ILE A 466 7.31 -16.42 7.61
N LEU A 467 7.31 -17.73 7.45
CA LEU A 467 8.30 -18.47 6.69
C LEU A 467 7.60 -19.20 5.55
N ALA A 468 7.92 -18.83 4.32
CA ALA A 468 7.31 -19.38 3.13
C ALA A 468 8.33 -20.13 2.27
N PHE A 469 7.92 -21.25 1.72
CA PHE A 469 8.66 -22.05 0.74
C PHE A 469 7.83 -22.14 -0.53
N ARG A 470 8.45 -21.86 -1.69
CA ARG A 470 7.83 -21.99 -3.01
C ARG A 470 8.72 -22.83 -3.90
N ILE A 471 8.11 -23.72 -4.66
CA ILE A 471 8.78 -24.63 -5.56
C ILE A 471 8.35 -24.29 -6.98
N GLY A 472 9.28 -23.75 -7.76
CA GLY A 472 9.09 -23.43 -9.17
C GLY A 472 9.47 -24.63 -10.04
N PRO A 473 8.61 -25.09 -10.97
CA PRO A 473 8.97 -26.18 -11.89
C PRO A 473 9.96 -25.65 -12.95
N GLU A 474 11.12 -26.32 -13.11
CA GLU A 474 12.06 -26.06 -14.20
C GLU A 474 12.24 -27.29 -15.13
N GLY A 475 11.66 -28.45 -14.77
CA GLY A 475 11.73 -29.69 -15.51
C GLY A 475 11.21 -30.88 -14.71
N ALA A 476 11.32 -32.08 -15.29
CA ALA A 476 10.86 -33.31 -14.63
C ALA A 476 11.71 -33.69 -13.43
N ASP A 477 13.02 -33.39 -13.47
CA ASP A 477 14.02 -33.90 -12.51
C ASP A 477 14.75 -32.77 -11.75
N GLN A 478 14.34 -31.51 -11.93
CA GLN A 478 14.92 -30.37 -11.23
C GLN A 478 13.90 -29.27 -10.98
N CYS A 479 14.07 -28.53 -9.93
CA CYS A 479 13.22 -27.37 -9.61
C CYS A 479 13.99 -26.29 -8.85
N GLU A 480 13.44 -25.07 -8.82
CA GLU A 480 13.92 -23.98 -7.99
C GLU A 480 13.15 -23.95 -6.67
N LEU A 481 13.84 -23.92 -5.56
CA LEU A 481 13.27 -23.67 -4.23
C LEU A 481 13.53 -22.23 -3.82
N GLU A 482 12.48 -21.45 -3.62
CA GLU A 482 12.51 -20.14 -2.96
C GLU A 482 12.10 -20.29 -1.50
N GLN A 483 12.96 -19.87 -0.59
CA GLN A 483 12.69 -19.73 0.84
C GLN A 483 12.62 -18.26 1.19
N GLN A 484 11.52 -17.81 1.80
CA GLN A 484 11.29 -16.42 2.17
C GLN A 484 10.89 -16.30 3.63
N ALA A 485 11.70 -15.59 4.42
CA ALA A 485 11.35 -15.18 5.78
C ALA A 485 10.86 -13.73 5.76
N LEU A 486 9.67 -13.50 6.30
CA LEU A 486 9.03 -12.20 6.41
C LEU A 486 8.82 -11.84 7.87
N PHE A 487 9.11 -10.60 8.23
CA PHE A 487 8.88 -10.10 9.57
C PHE A 487 8.27 -8.69 9.54
N LYS A 488 7.10 -8.53 10.15
CA LYS A 488 6.42 -7.26 10.34
C LYS A 488 6.62 -6.80 11.79
N PRO A 489 7.52 -5.84 12.04
CA PRO A 489 7.83 -5.42 13.40
C PRO A 489 6.67 -4.67 14.04
N ARG A 490 6.48 -4.87 15.35
CA ARG A 490 5.58 -4.07 16.17
C ARG A 490 6.41 -3.10 17.02
N GLY A 491 6.36 -1.83 16.64
CA GLY A 491 7.10 -0.76 17.32
C GLY A 491 8.64 -0.88 17.19
N LEU A 492 9.34 -0.05 17.97
CA LEU A 492 10.80 0.01 17.95
C LEU A 492 11.45 -1.32 18.38
N PHE A 493 10.87 -2.00 19.38
CA PHE A 493 11.39 -3.30 19.83
C PHE A 493 11.38 -4.37 18.74
N GLY A 494 10.38 -4.34 17.84
CA GLY A 494 10.35 -5.23 16.69
C GLY A 494 11.49 -4.96 15.71
N ILE A 495 11.84 -3.71 15.50
CA ILE A 495 12.95 -3.30 14.63
C ILE A 495 14.29 -3.73 15.25
N LEU A 496 14.50 -3.46 16.53
CA LEU A 496 15.71 -3.87 17.25
C LEU A 496 15.86 -5.39 17.27
N TYR A 497 14.76 -6.11 17.47
CA TYR A 497 14.75 -7.58 17.39
C TYR A 497 15.22 -8.06 16.02
N TRP A 498 14.69 -7.52 14.91
CA TRP A 498 15.11 -7.94 13.57
C TRP A 498 16.60 -7.75 13.35
N TYR A 499 17.13 -6.56 13.66
CA TYR A 499 18.55 -6.30 13.51
C TYR A 499 19.42 -7.15 14.45
N GLY A 500 18.93 -7.47 15.64
CA GLY A 500 19.61 -8.38 16.58
C GLY A 500 19.69 -9.83 16.09
N VAL A 501 18.67 -10.31 15.35
CA VAL A 501 18.65 -11.68 14.81
C VAL A 501 19.23 -11.80 13.40
N LEU A 502 19.34 -10.69 12.67
CA LEU A 502 19.78 -10.66 11.28
C LEU A 502 21.15 -11.35 11.04
N PRO A 503 22.17 -11.22 11.91
CA PRO A 503 23.45 -11.93 11.75
C PRO A 503 23.29 -13.46 11.73
N PHE A 504 22.30 -13.99 12.47
CA PHE A 504 22.04 -15.42 12.54
C PHE A 504 21.25 -15.94 11.34
N HIS A 505 20.51 -15.09 10.64
CA HIS A 505 19.70 -15.45 9.48
C HIS A 505 20.54 -16.10 8.38
N SER A 506 21.75 -15.58 8.12
CA SER A 506 22.59 -16.13 7.07
C SER A 506 22.99 -17.58 7.37
N THR A 507 23.32 -17.91 8.61
CA THR A 507 23.72 -19.26 9.01
C THR A 507 22.51 -20.21 9.07
N VAL A 508 21.41 -19.76 9.70
CA VAL A 508 20.22 -20.59 9.91
C VAL A 508 19.53 -20.91 8.58
N PHE A 509 19.24 -19.89 7.76
CA PHE A 509 18.45 -20.08 6.54
C PHE A 509 19.26 -20.64 5.37
N SER A 510 20.57 -20.31 5.26
CA SER A 510 21.43 -20.97 4.28
C SER A 510 21.63 -22.45 4.61
N GLY A 511 21.80 -22.79 5.88
CA GLY A 511 21.90 -24.17 6.31
C GLY A 511 20.57 -24.92 6.12
N MET A 512 19.43 -24.27 6.35
CA MET A 512 18.11 -24.88 6.17
C MET A 512 17.85 -25.22 4.70
N ILE A 513 18.05 -24.27 3.77
CA ILE A 513 17.82 -24.53 2.33
C ILE A 513 18.78 -25.57 1.77
N ALA A 514 20.04 -25.59 2.25
CA ALA A 514 21.02 -26.62 1.90
C ALA A 514 20.61 -28.00 2.43
N GLY A 515 20.10 -28.08 3.66
CA GLY A 515 19.60 -29.32 4.24
C GLY A 515 18.35 -29.84 3.51
N ILE A 516 17.42 -28.95 3.12
CA ILE A 516 16.27 -29.32 2.28
C ILE A 516 16.76 -29.91 0.95
N ARG A 517 17.75 -29.28 0.29
CA ARG A 517 18.34 -29.79 -0.94
C ARG A 517 18.89 -31.21 -0.77
N GLN A 518 19.71 -31.41 0.26
CA GLN A 518 20.30 -32.72 0.52
C GLN A 518 19.22 -33.79 0.74
N LYS A 519 18.22 -33.46 1.56
CA LYS A 519 17.11 -34.37 1.88
C LYS A 519 16.24 -34.67 0.65
N ALA A 520 15.99 -33.68 -0.20
CA ALA A 520 15.23 -33.85 -1.44
C ALA A 520 15.94 -34.80 -2.41
N ILE A 521 17.27 -34.73 -2.53
CA ILE A 521 18.07 -35.64 -3.36
C ILE A 521 18.00 -37.09 -2.80
N GLU A 522 18.09 -37.25 -1.46
CA GLU A 522 17.94 -38.56 -0.83
C GLU A 522 16.55 -39.17 -1.09
N ILE A 523 15.48 -38.37 -0.96
CA ILE A 523 14.09 -38.76 -1.21
C ILE A 523 13.91 -39.15 -2.68
N ALA A 524 14.48 -38.38 -3.62
CA ALA A 524 14.39 -38.64 -5.05
C ALA A 524 15.14 -39.92 -5.48
N ALA A 525 16.14 -40.35 -4.70
CA ALA A 525 16.90 -41.57 -4.93
C ALA A 525 16.28 -42.83 -4.29
N ASP A 526 15.25 -42.70 -3.41
CA ASP A 526 14.62 -43.85 -2.75
C ASP A 526 13.56 -44.51 -3.67
N PRO A 527 13.78 -45.77 -4.14
CA PRO A 527 12.83 -46.45 -5.00
C PRO A 527 11.43 -46.64 -4.41
N ARG A 528 11.33 -46.78 -3.07
CA ARG A 528 10.05 -46.96 -2.37
C ARG A 528 9.21 -45.73 -2.41
N LEU A 529 9.84 -44.57 -2.37
CA LEU A 529 9.16 -43.25 -2.39
C LEU A 529 8.77 -42.84 -3.81
N ILE A 530 9.61 -43.21 -4.82
CA ILE A 530 9.31 -43.03 -6.25
C ILE A 530 8.04 -43.81 -6.61
N ALA A 531 7.93 -45.06 -6.18
CA ALA A 531 6.76 -45.89 -6.44
C ALA A 531 5.46 -45.32 -5.84
N LYS A 532 5.53 -44.68 -4.69
CA LYS A 532 4.39 -44.00 -4.06
C LYS A 532 4.00 -42.67 -4.73
N ALA A 533 4.94 -41.98 -5.35
CA ALA A 533 4.72 -40.70 -6.02
C ALA A 533 4.19 -40.81 -7.44
N MET A 534 4.37 -41.96 -8.10
CA MET A 534 3.86 -42.21 -9.45
C MET A 534 2.36 -42.54 -9.42
N PRO A 535 1.52 -41.90 -10.25
CA PRO A 535 0.11 -42.25 -10.36
C PRO A 535 -0.01 -43.69 -10.91
N ALA A 536 -0.99 -44.45 -10.41
CA ALA A 536 -1.25 -45.86 -10.72
C ALA A 536 -1.42 -46.17 -12.22
N SER A 537 -1.56 -45.17 -13.08
CA SER A 537 -1.68 -45.32 -14.55
C SER A 537 -0.37 -45.60 -15.30
N ARG A 538 0.78 -45.67 -14.64
CA ARG A 538 2.09 -46.06 -15.27
C ARG A 538 2.66 -47.37 -14.73
N GLN A 539 1.84 -48.17 -14.05
CA GLN A 539 2.23 -49.51 -13.55
C GLN A 539 1.67 -50.64 -14.43
N MET A 540 1.24 -50.38 -15.65
CA MET A 540 0.93 -51.42 -16.67
C MET A 540 1.89 -51.35 -17.84
#